data_7d9acff1d6c39748d23d18aa12e0e128
#
_entry.id   7d9acff1d6c39748d23d18aa12e0e128
#
_cell.length_a   1.000
_cell.length_b   1.000
_cell.length_c   1.000
_cell.angle_alpha   90.00
_cell.angle_beta   90.00
_cell.angle_gamma   90.00
#
_symmetry.space_group_name_H-M   'P 1'
#
loop_
_entity.id
_entity.type
_entity.pdbx_description
1 polymer ?
#
loop_
_entity_poly.entity_id
_entity_poly.type
_entity_poly.pdbx_seq_one_letter_code
_entity_poly.pdbx_strand_id
1 'polypeptide(L)'
;MEEPGEGLAGGMNVFLLGLLRGLSKRGIATDVLTRATGETVEVSAPFPGVRIFHVPCGWVEPPSRESAFASVDLFVERCRILMRGERIMPCVVSAHYWMSGVAARKLSGAPMILCYHTVEARKVPAPGAGQAPLSPIRREKEAALAREVSRVVCFSEYDLEENRRVLPELSEKGVVIPPGVDERFWHLPPREVARAYLGFPQGGMIFLLAARGDAGKNAAVAVAAFRAMRDRWKGPAIFLVAGQEGPEGASGGDVVFLGSLPHGGMPMLYAAADAVVCPSLYESFGLVPLEALASGVPVVVPEGTYWGDRIRSQGGGLVYPREKPDRFSDALLALASSAELRARLSLEGAAVAAPFTWEKCTASWAGLLASASTPGSPR
;
A
#
# COMPACT_ATOMS: atom_id res chain seq x y z
N MET A 1 6.51 2.69 -15.16
CA MET A 1 6.04 2.65 -13.76
C MET A 1 7.29 2.46 -12.93
N GLU A 2 7.55 3.35 -11.98
CA GLU A 2 8.71 3.22 -11.09
C GLU A 2 8.64 1.89 -10.35
N GLU A 3 9.79 1.26 -10.13
CA GLU A 3 9.82 0.05 -9.31
C GLU A 3 9.39 0.35 -7.87
N PRO A 4 8.61 -0.53 -7.22
CA PRO A 4 8.22 -0.32 -5.84
C PRO A 4 9.44 -0.16 -4.93
N GLY A 5 9.43 0.92 -4.14
CA GLY A 5 10.56 1.27 -3.27
C GLY A 5 11.54 2.27 -3.89
N GLU A 6 11.41 2.62 -5.16
CA GLU A 6 12.18 3.67 -5.80
C GLU A 6 11.35 4.95 -5.93
N GLY A 7 11.96 6.09 -5.74
CA GLY A 7 11.32 7.40 -5.86
C GLY A 7 10.03 7.53 -5.02
N LEU A 8 8.94 7.89 -5.67
CA LEU A 8 7.60 8.00 -5.07
C LEU A 8 6.77 6.69 -5.12
N ALA A 9 7.33 5.60 -5.66
CA ALA A 9 6.65 4.33 -5.79
C ALA A 9 6.40 3.66 -4.43
N GLY A 10 5.18 3.23 -4.17
CA GLY A 10 4.76 2.63 -2.92
C GLY A 10 3.74 1.52 -3.08
N GLY A 11 2.94 1.27 -2.05
CA GLY A 11 1.97 0.18 -2.02
C GLY A 11 1.03 0.12 -3.24
N MET A 12 0.68 1.26 -3.85
CA MET A 12 -0.12 1.27 -5.09
C MET A 12 0.65 0.62 -6.26
N ASN A 13 1.95 0.88 -6.40
CA ASN A 13 2.76 0.29 -7.47
C ASN A 13 2.96 -1.22 -7.23
N VAL A 14 3.18 -1.65 -5.98
CA VAL A 14 3.22 -3.07 -5.60
C VAL A 14 1.92 -3.75 -6.02
N PHE A 15 0.78 -3.15 -5.66
CA PHE A 15 -0.53 -3.66 -6.02
C PHE A 15 -0.72 -3.76 -7.54
N LEU A 16 -0.42 -2.69 -8.27
CA LEU A 16 -0.61 -2.65 -9.73
C LEU A 16 0.26 -3.70 -10.46
N LEU A 17 1.52 -3.84 -10.08
CA LEU A 17 2.40 -4.86 -10.67
C LEU A 17 1.92 -6.28 -10.39
N GLY A 18 1.45 -6.55 -9.17
CA GLY A 18 0.86 -7.84 -8.81
C GLY A 18 -0.41 -8.14 -9.62
N LEU A 19 -1.30 -7.15 -9.75
CA LEU A 19 -2.52 -7.25 -10.55
C LEU A 19 -2.19 -7.49 -12.03
N LEU A 20 -1.31 -6.69 -12.64
CA LEU A 20 -0.94 -6.82 -14.05
C LEU A 20 -0.31 -8.17 -14.35
N ARG A 21 0.59 -8.66 -13.48
CA ARG A 21 1.18 -10.01 -13.60
C ARG A 21 0.10 -11.10 -13.58
N GLY A 22 -0.87 -10.98 -12.70
CA GLY A 22 -1.95 -11.96 -12.58
C GLY A 22 -2.95 -11.92 -13.73
N LEU A 23 -3.29 -10.72 -14.25
CA LEU A 23 -4.12 -10.57 -15.44
C LEU A 23 -3.42 -11.12 -16.69
N SER A 24 -2.11 -10.86 -16.85
CA SER A 24 -1.28 -11.44 -17.90
C SER A 24 -1.30 -12.98 -17.90
N LYS A 25 -1.13 -13.60 -16.71
CA LYS A 25 -1.23 -15.07 -16.57
C LYS A 25 -2.59 -15.64 -16.96
N ARG A 26 -3.64 -14.79 -16.96
CA ARG A 26 -5.01 -15.14 -17.39
C ARG A 26 -5.31 -14.80 -18.84
N GLY A 27 -4.31 -14.32 -19.60
CA GLY A 27 -4.45 -13.93 -21.00
C GLY A 27 -5.26 -12.65 -21.24
N ILE A 28 -5.43 -11.81 -20.20
CA ILE A 28 -6.17 -10.54 -20.32
C ILE A 28 -5.18 -9.47 -20.81
N ALA A 29 -5.37 -9.06 -22.07
CA ALA A 29 -4.58 -7.99 -22.66
C ALA A 29 -4.88 -6.66 -21.93
N THR A 30 -3.82 -5.94 -21.56
CA THR A 30 -3.93 -4.73 -20.74
C THR A 30 -2.99 -3.64 -21.24
N ASP A 31 -3.56 -2.50 -21.62
CA ASP A 31 -2.81 -1.28 -21.91
C ASP A 31 -2.90 -0.32 -20.72
N VAL A 32 -1.76 0.04 -20.17
CA VAL A 32 -1.65 0.97 -19.04
C VAL A 32 -1.18 2.32 -19.54
N LEU A 33 -1.93 3.38 -19.22
CA LEU A 33 -1.52 4.76 -19.47
C LEU A 33 -1.08 5.37 -18.13
N THR A 34 0.18 5.73 -18.02
CA THR A 34 0.74 6.35 -16.82
C THR A 34 1.50 7.62 -17.16
N ARG A 35 1.50 8.57 -16.25
CA ARG A 35 2.24 9.82 -16.41
C ARG A 35 3.74 9.57 -16.32
N ALA A 36 4.50 10.35 -17.07
CA ALA A 36 5.96 10.34 -17.01
C ALA A 36 6.52 11.77 -17.00
N THR A 37 7.74 11.89 -16.54
CA THR A 37 8.64 13.01 -16.82
C THR A 37 9.26 12.83 -18.20
N GLY A 38 9.91 13.87 -18.72
CA GLY A 38 10.54 13.83 -20.05
C GLY A 38 9.64 14.33 -21.18
N GLU A 39 10.05 14.10 -22.43
CA GLU A 39 9.43 14.69 -23.63
C GLU A 39 8.77 13.64 -24.54
N THR A 40 9.27 12.42 -24.53
CA THR A 40 8.83 11.33 -25.43
C THR A 40 8.04 10.27 -24.70
N VAL A 41 7.10 9.65 -25.41
CA VAL A 41 6.38 8.49 -24.89
C VAL A 41 7.31 7.28 -24.92
N GLU A 42 7.49 6.65 -23.78
CA GLU A 42 8.20 5.38 -23.64
C GLU A 42 7.19 4.25 -23.43
N VAL A 43 7.50 3.09 -23.97
CA VAL A 43 6.65 1.89 -23.84
C VAL A 43 7.44 0.77 -23.21
N SER A 44 6.92 0.20 -22.13
CA SER A 44 7.45 -1.00 -21.51
C SER A 44 6.42 -2.14 -21.53
N ALA A 45 6.92 -3.38 -21.60
CA ALA A 45 6.08 -4.59 -21.64
C ALA A 45 6.58 -5.59 -20.58
N PRO A 46 6.26 -5.38 -19.30
CA PRO A 46 6.80 -6.17 -18.19
C PRO A 46 6.27 -7.62 -18.16
N PHE A 47 5.13 -7.87 -18.77
CA PHE A 47 4.48 -9.17 -18.82
C PHE A 47 3.84 -9.41 -20.19
N PRO A 48 3.69 -10.69 -20.66
CA PRO A 48 2.99 -11.02 -21.90
C PRO A 48 1.59 -10.39 -21.94
N GLY A 49 1.26 -9.70 -23.05
CA GLY A 49 -0.04 -9.03 -23.21
C GLY A 49 -0.24 -7.77 -22.37
N VAL A 50 0.78 -7.26 -21.69
CA VAL A 50 0.72 -6.00 -20.93
C VAL A 50 1.67 -4.99 -21.55
N ARG A 51 1.13 -3.81 -21.94
CA ARG A 51 1.92 -2.66 -22.38
C ARG A 51 1.71 -1.50 -21.42
N ILE A 52 2.77 -0.82 -21.03
CA ILE A 52 2.73 0.38 -20.19
C ILE A 52 3.29 1.55 -21.00
N PHE A 53 2.42 2.50 -21.26
CA PHE A 53 2.76 3.74 -21.96
C PHE A 53 3.06 4.83 -20.93
N HIS A 54 4.31 5.27 -20.89
CA HIS A 54 4.78 6.36 -20.06
C HIS A 54 4.57 7.67 -20.80
N VAL A 55 3.50 8.39 -20.49
CA VAL A 55 3.04 9.57 -21.22
C VAL A 55 3.57 10.83 -20.54
N PRO A 56 4.42 11.61 -21.22
CA PRO A 56 4.95 12.85 -20.68
C PRO A 56 3.85 13.88 -20.39
N CYS A 57 4.03 14.64 -19.31
CA CYS A 57 3.06 15.65 -18.87
C CYS A 57 3.67 17.05 -18.77
N GLY A 58 4.82 17.27 -19.43
CA GLY A 58 5.51 18.56 -19.44
C GLY A 58 6.32 18.83 -18.16
N TRP A 59 6.62 17.80 -17.37
CA TRP A 59 7.43 17.92 -16.15
C TRP A 59 8.85 17.41 -16.37
N VAL A 60 9.80 18.14 -15.80
CA VAL A 60 11.20 17.68 -15.70
C VAL A 60 11.37 16.81 -14.46
N GLU A 61 10.70 17.16 -13.36
CA GLU A 61 10.69 16.42 -12.11
C GLU A 61 9.25 16.06 -11.68
N PRO A 62 9.05 15.01 -10.87
CA PRO A 62 7.74 14.67 -10.38
C PRO A 62 7.12 15.83 -9.59
N PRO A 63 5.92 16.31 -9.96
CA PRO A 63 5.30 17.46 -9.30
C PRO A 63 4.73 17.09 -7.94
N SER A 64 4.44 18.11 -7.13
CA SER A 64 3.60 17.92 -5.94
C SER A 64 2.23 17.34 -6.32
N ARG A 65 1.51 16.76 -5.36
CA ARG A 65 0.19 16.16 -5.63
C ARG A 65 -0.83 17.18 -6.16
N GLU A 66 -0.75 18.44 -5.71
CA GLU A 66 -1.64 19.51 -6.19
C GLU A 66 -1.30 19.94 -7.61
N SER A 67 -0.03 20.18 -7.90
CA SER A 67 0.42 20.54 -9.26
C SER A 67 0.23 19.40 -10.26
N ALA A 68 0.26 18.16 -9.79
CA ALA A 68 -0.04 16.99 -10.61
C ALA A 68 -1.46 17.00 -11.18
N PHE A 69 -2.44 17.56 -10.48
CA PHE A 69 -3.82 17.65 -10.99
C PHE A 69 -3.95 18.66 -12.13
N ALA A 70 -3.19 19.75 -12.11
CA ALA A 70 -3.23 20.78 -13.16
C ALA A 70 -2.83 20.23 -14.55
N SER A 71 -2.04 19.16 -14.61
CA SER A 71 -1.61 18.55 -15.87
C SER A 71 -2.51 17.40 -16.37
N VAL A 72 -3.63 17.12 -15.70
CA VAL A 72 -4.55 16.04 -16.12
C VAL A 72 -5.07 16.28 -17.53
N ASP A 73 -5.38 17.52 -17.92
CA ASP A 73 -5.90 17.82 -19.26
C ASP A 73 -4.84 17.59 -20.36
N LEU A 74 -3.59 17.99 -20.11
CA LEU A 74 -2.49 17.68 -21.03
C LEU A 74 -2.25 16.16 -21.14
N PHE A 75 -2.31 15.45 -20.04
CA PHE A 75 -2.22 13.97 -20.04
C PHE A 75 -3.35 13.36 -20.91
N VAL A 76 -4.58 13.82 -20.74
CA VAL A 76 -5.73 13.36 -21.51
C VAL A 76 -5.55 13.63 -23.01
N GLU A 77 -5.10 14.82 -23.39
CA GLU A 77 -4.84 15.18 -24.78
C GLU A 77 -3.81 14.24 -25.42
N ARG A 78 -2.68 14.05 -24.77
CA ARG A 78 -1.60 13.16 -25.25
C ARG A 78 -2.05 11.70 -25.31
N CYS A 79 -2.78 11.24 -24.31
CA CYS A 79 -3.35 9.89 -24.31
C CYS A 79 -4.34 9.69 -25.45
N ARG A 80 -5.16 10.68 -25.82
CA ARG A 80 -6.07 10.56 -26.98
C ARG A 80 -5.32 10.38 -28.30
N ILE A 81 -4.23 11.12 -28.48
CA ILE A 81 -3.38 10.98 -29.69
C ILE A 81 -2.76 9.57 -29.71
N LEU A 82 -2.19 9.15 -28.58
CA LEU A 82 -1.58 7.83 -28.43
C LEU A 82 -2.59 6.70 -28.70
N MET A 83 -3.76 6.76 -28.07
CA MET A 83 -4.80 5.72 -28.22
C MET A 83 -5.27 5.58 -29.66
N ARG A 84 -5.37 6.70 -30.41
CA ARG A 84 -5.69 6.65 -31.85
C ARG A 84 -4.59 6.00 -32.66
N GLY A 85 -3.32 6.40 -32.43
CA GLY A 85 -2.16 5.85 -33.13
C GLY A 85 -1.98 4.35 -32.89
N GLU A 86 -2.13 3.92 -31.65
CA GLU A 86 -2.00 2.53 -31.21
C GLU A 86 -3.29 1.69 -31.37
N ARG A 87 -4.39 2.29 -31.84
CA ARG A 87 -5.71 1.68 -31.98
C ARG A 87 -6.24 1.06 -30.68
N ILE A 88 -6.01 1.73 -29.57
CA ILE A 88 -6.47 1.30 -28.24
C ILE A 88 -7.96 1.63 -28.11
N MET A 89 -8.80 0.60 -28.04
CA MET A 89 -10.24 0.69 -27.82
C MET A 89 -10.62 -0.19 -26.62
N PRO A 90 -10.65 0.36 -25.39
CA PRO A 90 -10.92 -0.44 -24.21
C PRO A 90 -12.40 -0.86 -24.15
N CYS A 91 -12.66 -2.13 -23.82
CA CYS A 91 -14.00 -2.62 -23.49
C CYS A 91 -14.40 -2.28 -22.04
N VAL A 92 -13.41 -2.09 -21.18
CA VAL A 92 -13.56 -1.67 -19.78
C VAL A 92 -12.31 -0.88 -19.36
N VAL A 93 -12.46 0.10 -18.47
CA VAL A 93 -11.36 0.90 -17.94
C VAL A 93 -11.26 0.66 -16.44
N SER A 94 -10.06 0.30 -15.97
CA SER A 94 -9.73 0.28 -14.55
C SER A 94 -8.90 1.51 -14.19
N ALA A 95 -9.45 2.40 -13.38
CA ALA A 95 -8.78 3.61 -12.93
C ALA A 95 -8.28 3.43 -11.48
N HIS A 96 -7.01 3.75 -11.27
CA HIS A 96 -6.37 3.65 -9.96
C HIS A 96 -5.96 5.03 -9.47
N TYR A 97 -6.54 5.45 -8.35
CA TYR A 97 -6.48 6.80 -7.80
C TYR A 97 -7.46 7.79 -8.46
N TRP A 98 -7.88 8.81 -7.71
CA TRP A 98 -8.91 9.76 -8.16
C TRP A 98 -8.54 10.54 -9.43
N MET A 99 -7.26 10.96 -9.59
CA MET A 99 -6.83 11.67 -10.80
C MET A 99 -6.92 10.80 -12.05
N SER A 100 -6.60 9.50 -11.91
CA SER A 100 -6.77 8.53 -13.00
C SER A 100 -8.25 8.35 -13.35
N GLY A 101 -9.16 8.38 -12.37
CA GLY A 101 -10.60 8.38 -12.61
C GLY A 101 -11.06 9.60 -13.40
N VAL A 102 -10.58 10.81 -13.06
CA VAL A 102 -10.88 12.04 -13.80
C VAL A 102 -10.36 11.95 -15.24
N ALA A 103 -9.15 11.46 -15.45
CA ALA A 103 -8.59 11.28 -16.80
C ALA A 103 -9.37 10.24 -17.61
N ALA A 104 -9.67 9.09 -17.01
CA ALA A 104 -10.40 7.99 -17.67
C ALA A 104 -11.78 8.42 -18.18
N ARG A 105 -12.52 9.22 -17.40
CA ARG A 105 -13.81 9.79 -17.81
C ARG A 105 -13.71 10.67 -19.06
N LYS A 106 -12.60 11.39 -19.20
CA LYS A 106 -12.35 12.24 -20.38
C LYS A 106 -11.84 11.45 -21.58
N LEU A 107 -11.26 10.27 -21.36
CA LEU A 107 -10.63 9.45 -22.41
C LEU A 107 -11.58 8.45 -23.07
N SER A 108 -12.50 7.85 -22.31
CA SER A 108 -13.30 6.73 -22.80
C SER A 108 -14.73 6.78 -22.27
N GLY A 109 -15.69 6.34 -23.11
CA GLY A 109 -17.06 6.06 -22.70
C GLY A 109 -17.29 4.62 -22.22
N ALA A 110 -16.25 3.78 -22.19
CA ALA A 110 -16.35 2.41 -21.69
C ALA A 110 -16.70 2.38 -20.20
N PRO A 111 -17.34 1.30 -19.71
CA PRO A 111 -17.58 1.13 -18.28
C PRO A 111 -16.30 1.29 -17.47
N MET A 112 -16.37 2.02 -16.34
CA MET A 112 -15.23 2.31 -15.52
C MET A 112 -15.34 1.66 -14.14
N ILE A 113 -14.29 0.95 -13.75
CA ILE A 113 -14.05 0.45 -12.39
C ILE A 113 -13.01 1.36 -11.75
N LEU A 114 -13.26 1.85 -10.55
CA LEU A 114 -12.36 2.74 -9.83
C LEU A 114 -11.84 2.08 -8.55
N CYS A 115 -10.55 2.21 -8.31
CA CYS A 115 -9.93 1.95 -7.01
C CYS A 115 -9.28 3.24 -6.49
N TYR A 116 -9.80 3.81 -5.42
CA TYR A 116 -9.27 5.07 -4.88
C TYR A 116 -7.87 4.94 -4.27
N HIS A 117 -7.49 3.78 -3.75
CA HIS A 117 -6.33 3.52 -2.91
C HIS A 117 -6.30 4.35 -1.62
N THR A 118 -6.73 5.59 -1.65
CA THR A 118 -6.96 6.45 -0.49
C THR A 118 -8.07 7.45 -0.81
N VAL A 119 -8.92 7.76 0.17
CA VAL A 119 -9.96 8.76 0.09
C VAL A 119 -9.58 9.96 0.96
N GLU A 120 -9.74 11.18 0.43
CA GLU A 120 -9.27 12.39 1.10
C GLU A 120 -9.95 12.60 2.46
N ALA A 121 -11.26 12.39 2.53
CA ALA A 121 -12.03 12.59 3.76
C ALA A 121 -11.68 11.64 4.91
N ARG A 122 -10.96 10.54 4.62
CA ARG A 122 -10.50 9.57 5.63
C ARG A 122 -9.09 9.85 6.17
N LYS A 123 -8.39 10.82 5.61
CA LYS A 123 -7.05 11.16 6.08
C LYS A 123 -7.10 11.72 7.49
N VAL A 124 -6.32 11.14 8.38
CA VAL A 124 -6.17 11.58 9.77
C VAL A 124 -4.88 12.39 9.86
N PRO A 125 -4.91 13.62 10.41
CA PRO A 125 -3.69 14.38 10.68
C PRO A 125 -2.78 13.63 11.64
N ALA A 126 -1.47 13.75 11.44
CA ALA A 126 -0.51 13.25 12.42
C ALA A 126 -0.63 14.03 13.74
N PRO A 127 -0.39 13.40 14.91
CA PRO A 127 -0.37 14.08 16.18
C PRO A 127 0.60 15.27 16.16
N GLY A 128 0.14 16.45 16.56
CA GLY A 128 0.95 17.68 16.56
C GLY A 128 1.12 18.37 15.21
N ALA A 129 0.74 17.75 14.11
CA ALA A 129 0.57 18.46 12.84
C ALA A 129 -0.79 19.17 12.88
N GLY A 130 -0.78 20.47 12.65
CA GLY A 130 -2.05 21.19 12.40
C GLY A 130 -2.83 20.48 11.29
N GLN A 131 -4.17 20.55 11.33
CA GLN A 131 -4.98 19.98 10.25
C GLN A 131 -4.54 20.62 8.94
N ALA A 132 -3.83 19.85 8.10
CA ALA A 132 -3.69 20.23 6.71
C ALA A 132 -5.10 20.30 6.12
N PRO A 133 -5.50 21.40 5.48
CA PRO A 133 -6.84 21.53 4.94
C PRO A 133 -7.05 20.38 3.93
N LEU A 134 -8.13 19.62 4.13
CA LEU A 134 -8.55 18.60 3.17
C LEU A 134 -8.72 19.29 1.82
N SER A 135 -8.18 18.72 0.76
CA SER A 135 -8.30 19.27 -0.59
C SER A 135 -9.78 19.30 -1.03
N PRO A 136 -10.44 20.48 -1.11
CA PRO A 136 -11.83 20.55 -1.54
C PRO A 136 -12.04 20.02 -2.95
N ILE A 137 -11.10 20.33 -3.85
CA ILE A 137 -11.13 19.85 -5.24
C ILE A 137 -11.11 18.33 -5.28
N ARG A 138 -10.23 17.68 -4.52
CA ARG A 138 -10.15 16.23 -4.48
C ARG A 138 -11.43 15.61 -3.95
N ARG A 139 -11.99 16.13 -2.87
CA ARG A 139 -13.26 15.64 -2.28
C ARG A 139 -14.41 15.73 -3.28
N GLU A 140 -14.54 16.88 -3.97
CA GLU A 140 -15.54 17.07 -5.03
C GLU A 140 -15.39 16.03 -6.14
N LYS A 141 -14.16 15.82 -6.63
CA LYS A 141 -13.90 14.86 -7.72
C LYS A 141 -14.12 13.42 -7.28
N GLU A 142 -13.72 13.05 -6.04
CA GLU A 142 -13.98 11.72 -5.48
C GLU A 142 -15.49 11.44 -5.42
N ALA A 143 -16.30 12.38 -4.94
CA ALA A 143 -17.76 12.24 -4.88
C ALA A 143 -18.39 12.17 -6.29
N ALA A 144 -17.95 13.00 -7.24
CA ALA A 144 -18.43 12.95 -8.61
C ALA A 144 -18.13 11.60 -9.27
N LEU A 145 -16.91 11.09 -9.11
CA LEU A 145 -16.50 9.78 -9.63
C LEU A 145 -17.33 8.65 -9.03
N ALA A 146 -17.61 8.66 -7.72
CA ALA A 146 -18.42 7.64 -7.07
C ALA A 146 -19.85 7.55 -7.69
N ARG A 147 -20.43 8.68 -8.11
CA ARG A 147 -21.72 8.70 -8.81
C ARG A 147 -21.66 8.10 -10.21
N GLU A 148 -20.56 8.27 -10.91
CA GLU A 148 -20.45 8.01 -12.36
C GLU A 148 -19.87 6.64 -12.71
N VAL A 149 -19.02 6.05 -11.82
CA VAL A 149 -18.37 4.76 -12.10
C VAL A 149 -19.34 3.58 -12.01
N SER A 150 -19.04 2.52 -12.74
CA SER A 150 -19.81 1.27 -12.67
C SER A 150 -19.59 0.55 -11.35
N ARG A 151 -18.37 0.47 -10.88
CA ARG A 151 -17.97 -0.17 -9.62
C ARG A 151 -16.80 0.56 -8.96
N VAL A 152 -16.74 0.47 -7.62
CA VAL A 152 -15.60 0.93 -6.82
C VAL A 152 -15.02 -0.27 -6.09
N VAL A 153 -13.73 -0.54 -6.31
CA VAL A 153 -13.03 -1.60 -5.58
C VAL A 153 -12.45 -1.05 -4.29
N CYS A 154 -12.82 -1.68 -3.18
CA CYS A 154 -12.26 -1.51 -1.85
C CYS A 154 -11.45 -2.76 -1.49
N PHE A 155 -10.46 -2.61 -0.62
CA PHE A 155 -9.54 -3.72 -0.32
C PHE A 155 -9.99 -4.59 0.85
N SER A 156 -10.98 -4.16 1.62
CA SER A 156 -11.57 -4.91 2.74
C SER A 156 -12.99 -4.42 3.00
N GLU A 157 -13.75 -5.21 3.77
CA GLU A 157 -15.08 -4.78 4.25
C GLU A 157 -14.98 -3.51 5.09
N TYR A 158 -13.94 -3.41 5.94
CA TYR A 158 -13.62 -2.21 6.70
C TYR A 158 -13.41 -0.99 5.78
N ASP A 159 -12.62 -1.14 4.72
CA ASP A 159 -12.37 -0.06 3.74
C ASP A 159 -13.65 0.36 3.02
N LEU A 160 -14.48 -0.60 2.64
CA LEU A 160 -15.77 -0.34 2.01
C LEU A 160 -16.73 0.43 2.94
N GLU A 161 -16.86 -0.01 4.18
CA GLU A 161 -17.74 0.62 5.16
C GLU A 161 -17.29 2.06 5.47
N GLU A 162 -16.00 2.26 5.73
CA GLU A 162 -15.45 3.58 5.99
C GLU A 162 -15.54 4.50 4.77
N ASN A 163 -15.38 3.97 3.56
CA ASN A 163 -15.58 4.77 2.34
C ASN A 163 -17.05 5.16 2.16
N ARG A 164 -18.01 4.29 2.48
CA ARG A 164 -19.44 4.60 2.43
C ARG A 164 -19.83 5.71 3.39
N ARG A 165 -19.21 5.78 4.57
CA ARG A 165 -19.47 6.85 5.57
C ARG A 165 -19.10 8.23 5.05
N VAL A 166 -18.04 8.35 4.25
CA VAL A 166 -17.53 9.63 3.75
C VAL A 166 -17.88 9.92 2.28
N LEU A 167 -18.31 8.92 1.54
CA LEU A 167 -18.75 8.97 0.14
C LEU A 167 -20.07 8.20 -0.02
N PRO A 168 -21.22 8.79 0.42
CA PRO A 168 -22.52 8.12 0.30
C PRO A 168 -22.90 7.73 -1.13
N GLU A 169 -22.33 8.44 -2.12
CA GLU A 169 -22.53 8.17 -3.55
C GLU A 169 -21.99 6.80 -3.99
N LEU A 170 -21.10 6.21 -3.20
CA LEU A 170 -20.59 4.87 -3.45
C LEU A 170 -21.67 3.80 -3.30
N SER A 171 -22.61 3.98 -2.33
CA SER A 171 -23.81 3.15 -2.11
C SER A 171 -23.61 1.65 -2.40
N GLU A 172 -24.27 1.10 -3.43
CA GLU A 172 -24.21 -0.33 -3.81
C GLU A 172 -23.09 -0.66 -4.84
N LYS A 173 -22.33 0.33 -5.29
CA LYS A 173 -21.28 0.14 -6.31
C LYS A 173 -19.99 -0.44 -5.74
N GLY A 174 -19.84 -0.47 -4.42
CA GLY A 174 -18.64 -0.97 -3.76
C GLY A 174 -18.53 -2.48 -3.82
N VAL A 175 -17.37 -2.98 -4.22
CA VAL A 175 -17.00 -4.39 -4.20
C VAL A 175 -15.69 -4.57 -3.44
N VAL A 176 -15.56 -5.68 -2.70
CA VAL A 176 -14.34 -5.96 -1.95
C VAL A 176 -13.48 -6.96 -2.70
N ILE A 177 -12.26 -6.54 -3.04
CA ILE A 177 -11.23 -7.39 -3.63
C ILE A 177 -9.91 -7.12 -2.89
N PRO A 178 -9.55 -7.96 -1.92
CA PRO A 178 -8.29 -7.80 -1.19
C PRO A 178 -7.08 -7.98 -2.12
N PRO A 179 -5.96 -7.28 -1.87
CA PRO A 179 -4.71 -7.54 -2.56
C PRO A 179 -4.14 -8.90 -2.20
N GLY A 180 -3.23 -9.39 -3.02
CA GLY A 180 -2.41 -10.55 -2.71
C GLY A 180 -1.06 -10.16 -2.13
N VAL A 181 -0.39 -11.12 -1.53
CA VAL A 181 1.02 -11.04 -1.11
C VAL A 181 1.92 -11.79 -2.09
N ASP A 182 3.12 -11.28 -2.32
CA ASP A 182 4.10 -11.93 -3.22
C ASP A 182 4.62 -13.24 -2.60
N GLU A 183 4.83 -14.25 -3.44
CA GLU A 183 5.33 -15.56 -3.01
C GLU A 183 6.66 -15.49 -2.25
N ARG A 184 7.49 -14.49 -2.54
CA ARG A 184 8.78 -14.28 -1.87
C ARG A 184 8.67 -14.06 -0.36
N PHE A 185 7.51 -13.59 0.15
CA PHE A 185 7.28 -13.40 1.58
C PHE A 185 6.90 -14.71 2.31
N TRP A 186 6.54 -15.77 1.57
CA TRP A 186 6.26 -17.10 2.14
C TRP A 186 7.50 -17.99 2.26
N HIS A 187 8.56 -17.69 1.51
CA HIS A 187 9.74 -18.53 1.38
C HIS A 187 11.01 -17.76 1.77
N LEU A 188 11.06 -17.37 3.04
CA LEU A 188 12.17 -16.61 3.55
C LEU A 188 13.34 -17.52 3.98
N PRO A 189 14.58 -17.03 3.89
CA PRO A 189 15.70 -17.71 4.50
C PRO A 189 15.57 -17.73 6.04
N PRO A 190 16.28 -18.63 6.74
CA PRO A 190 16.37 -18.59 8.18
C PRO A 190 16.85 -17.21 8.67
N ARG A 191 16.32 -16.78 9.81
CA ARG A 191 16.62 -15.44 10.39
C ARG A 191 18.11 -15.18 10.55
N GLU A 192 18.86 -16.18 10.98
CA GLU A 192 20.31 -16.10 11.17
C GLU A 192 21.04 -15.84 9.85
N VAL A 193 20.58 -16.44 8.76
CA VAL A 193 21.11 -16.23 7.40
C VAL A 193 20.78 -14.80 6.93
N ALA A 194 19.56 -14.33 7.12
CA ALA A 194 19.16 -12.98 6.76
C ALA A 194 19.94 -11.92 7.52
N ARG A 195 20.11 -12.10 8.83
CA ARG A 195 20.90 -11.20 9.68
C ARG A 195 22.38 -11.17 9.28
N ALA A 196 22.98 -12.32 9.03
CA ALA A 196 24.37 -12.40 8.55
C ALA A 196 24.53 -11.68 7.21
N TYR A 197 23.61 -11.90 6.25
CA TYR A 197 23.65 -11.26 4.95
C TYR A 197 23.52 -9.73 5.03
N LEU A 198 22.67 -9.23 5.91
CA LEU A 198 22.43 -7.79 6.11
C LEU A 198 23.42 -7.13 7.07
N GLY A 199 24.35 -7.88 7.68
CA GLY A 199 25.29 -7.36 8.66
C GLY A 199 24.66 -6.99 10.01
N PHE A 200 23.51 -7.57 10.35
CA PHE A 200 22.82 -7.31 11.62
C PHE A 200 23.30 -8.25 12.72
N PRO A 201 23.20 -7.83 14.01
CA PRO A 201 23.55 -8.68 15.15
C PRO A 201 22.74 -9.98 15.16
N GLN A 202 23.39 -11.10 15.45
CA GLN A 202 22.72 -12.39 15.57
C GLN A 202 21.84 -12.52 16.83
N GLY A 203 22.23 -11.84 17.90
CA GLY A 203 21.43 -11.77 19.12
C GLY A 203 20.61 -10.50 19.24
N GLY A 204 19.63 -10.52 20.16
CA GLY A 204 18.78 -9.37 20.42
C GLY A 204 17.54 -9.28 19.52
N MET A 205 16.77 -8.24 19.79
CA MET A 205 15.50 -7.97 19.11
C MET A 205 15.69 -7.00 17.94
N ILE A 206 15.10 -7.31 16.79
CA ILE A 206 15.00 -6.41 15.65
C ILE A 206 13.53 -6.07 15.41
N PHE A 207 13.17 -4.82 15.70
CA PHE A 207 11.89 -4.25 15.33
C PHE A 207 12.02 -3.53 13.98
N LEU A 208 11.08 -3.75 13.08
CA LEU A 208 11.08 -3.17 11.74
C LEU A 208 9.86 -2.29 11.53
N LEU A 209 10.06 -1.05 11.12
CA LEU A 209 9.05 -0.18 10.52
C LEU A 209 9.35 -0.04 9.04
N ALA A 210 8.46 -0.52 8.19
CA ALA A 210 8.54 -0.33 6.74
C ALA A 210 7.54 0.76 6.32
N ALA A 211 8.02 1.98 6.15
CA ALA A 211 7.15 3.13 5.83
C ALA A 211 7.92 4.22 5.11
N ARG A 212 7.32 4.78 4.06
CA ARG A 212 7.84 6.02 3.46
C ARG A 212 7.67 7.19 4.41
N GLY A 213 8.41 8.28 4.18
CA GLY A 213 8.38 9.49 5.01
C GLY A 213 7.06 10.30 4.96
N ASP A 214 5.93 9.62 4.97
CA ASP A 214 4.59 10.21 5.06
C ASP A 214 4.20 10.34 6.54
N ALA A 215 3.81 11.54 6.97
CA ALA A 215 3.41 11.82 8.35
C ALA A 215 2.29 10.86 8.86
N GLY A 216 1.40 10.42 7.99
CA GLY A 216 0.35 9.45 8.31
C GLY A 216 0.87 8.06 8.70
N LYS A 217 2.12 7.74 8.39
CA LYS A 217 2.79 6.49 8.81
C LYS A 217 3.30 6.52 10.25
N ASN A 218 3.33 7.70 10.87
CA ASN A 218 3.52 7.90 12.30
C ASN A 218 4.83 7.32 12.87
N ALA A 219 5.92 7.39 12.09
CA ALA A 219 7.22 6.82 12.45
C ALA A 219 7.77 7.38 13.78
N ALA A 220 7.54 8.67 14.04
CA ALA A 220 8.01 9.32 15.26
C ALA A 220 7.40 8.68 16.53
N VAL A 221 6.12 8.33 16.49
CA VAL A 221 5.44 7.64 17.61
C VAL A 221 5.99 6.24 17.80
N ALA A 222 6.33 5.52 16.72
CA ALA A 222 6.95 4.21 16.84
C ALA A 222 8.35 4.26 17.46
N VAL A 223 9.17 5.23 17.05
CA VAL A 223 10.50 5.47 17.65
C VAL A 223 10.39 5.85 19.13
N ALA A 224 9.42 6.70 19.48
CA ALA A 224 9.18 7.08 20.89
C ALA A 224 8.75 5.85 21.73
N ALA A 225 7.84 5.02 21.22
CA ALA A 225 7.41 3.78 21.87
C ALA A 225 8.58 2.79 22.05
N PHE A 226 9.45 2.66 21.04
CA PHE A 226 10.65 1.84 21.15
C PHE A 226 11.60 2.36 22.23
N ARG A 227 11.88 3.65 22.29
CA ARG A 227 12.71 4.26 23.33
C ARG A 227 12.14 4.01 24.72
N ALA A 228 10.83 4.23 24.91
CA ALA A 228 10.16 3.94 26.17
C ALA A 228 10.21 2.44 26.56
N MET A 229 10.16 1.55 25.59
CA MET A 229 10.40 0.12 25.82
C MET A 229 11.86 -0.14 26.25
N ARG A 230 12.86 0.52 25.64
CA ARG A 230 14.29 0.38 25.97
C ARG A 230 14.62 0.81 27.41
N ASP A 231 13.89 1.80 27.96
CA ASP A 231 14.06 2.21 29.36
C ASP A 231 13.72 1.08 30.33
N ARG A 232 12.80 0.20 29.97
CA ARG A 232 12.26 -0.90 30.78
C ARG A 232 12.92 -2.25 30.49
N TRP A 233 13.43 -2.45 29.27
CA TRP A 233 14.05 -3.71 28.84
C TRP A 233 15.50 -3.50 28.43
N LYS A 234 16.43 -4.17 29.12
CA LYS A 234 17.88 -3.95 28.98
C LYS A 234 18.57 -4.95 28.04
N GLY A 235 17.83 -5.90 27.47
CA GLY A 235 18.38 -6.77 26.44
C GLY A 235 18.79 -6.01 25.17
N PRO A 236 19.62 -6.59 24.30
CA PRO A 236 20.00 -5.93 23.05
C PRO A 236 18.80 -5.81 22.11
N ALA A 237 18.56 -4.61 21.57
CA ALA A 237 17.51 -4.37 20.55
C ALA A 237 17.91 -3.25 19.59
N ILE A 238 17.48 -3.37 18.35
CA ILE A 238 17.56 -2.32 17.34
C ILE A 238 16.18 -2.07 16.72
N PHE A 239 15.95 -0.83 16.30
CA PHE A 239 14.76 -0.42 15.58
C PHE A 239 15.15 0.04 14.19
N LEU A 240 14.75 -0.74 13.17
CA LEU A 240 15.02 -0.44 11.78
C LEU A 240 13.86 0.34 11.18
N VAL A 241 14.16 1.44 10.49
CA VAL A 241 13.20 2.25 9.75
C VAL A 241 13.57 2.20 8.27
N ALA A 242 12.79 1.48 7.49
CA ALA A 242 12.97 1.32 6.05
C ALA A 242 11.98 2.18 5.26
N GLY A 243 12.42 2.80 4.17
CA GLY A 243 11.60 3.58 3.25
C GLY A 243 11.63 5.09 3.49
N GLN A 244 12.46 5.56 4.40
CA GLN A 244 12.67 6.99 4.64
C GLN A 244 14.05 7.27 5.22
N GLU A 245 14.56 8.45 4.96
CA GLU A 245 15.73 9.01 5.63
C GLU A 245 15.35 9.49 7.04
N GLY A 246 16.26 9.38 7.96
CA GLY A 246 16.09 9.95 9.29
C GLY A 246 16.28 11.46 9.30
N PRO A 247 15.65 12.20 10.23
CA PRO A 247 16.05 13.57 10.51
C PRO A 247 17.54 13.63 10.85
N GLU A 248 18.18 14.76 10.56
CA GLU A 248 19.59 14.96 10.87
C GLU A 248 19.85 14.66 12.37
N GLY A 249 20.82 13.78 12.65
CA GLY A 249 21.11 13.32 14.01
C GLY A 249 20.14 12.29 14.60
N ALA A 250 19.12 11.82 13.87
CA ALA A 250 18.16 10.82 14.39
C ALA A 250 18.67 9.38 14.30
N SER A 251 19.62 9.11 13.42
CA SER A 251 20.36 7.83 13.39
C SER A 251 21.40 7.86 14.48
N GLY A 252 21.26 7.00 15.47
CA GLY A 252 22.22 6.87 16.58
C GLY A 252 21.73 5.90 17.62
N GLY A 253 22.67 5.16 18.23
CA GLY A 253 22.33 4.13 19.18
C GLY A 253 21.55 2.98 18.57
N ASP A 254 20.37 2.70 19.13
CA ASP A 254 19.55 1.54 18.78
C ASP A 254 18.53 1.81 17.64
N VAL A 255 18.52 3.00 17.01
CA VAL A 255 17.60 3.35 15.91
C VAL A 255 18.39 3.58 14.62
N VAL A 256 18.07 2.83 13.58
CA VAL A 256 18.76 2.84 12.29
C VAL A 256 17.76 3.14 11.16
N PHE A 257 18.00 4.22 10.44
CA PHE A 257 17.27 4.56 9.22
C PHE A 257 18.00 3.97 8.01
N LEU A 258 17.29 3.18 7.22
CA LEU A 258 17.85 2.45 6.07
C LEU A 258 17.64 3.19 4.74
N GLY A 259 16.96 4.33 4.75
CA GLY A 259 16.59 5.03 3.54
C GLY A 259 15.58 4.28 2.68
N SER A 260 15.45 4.70 1.42
CA SER A 260 14.59 4.04 0.44
C SER A 260 15.21 2.72 0.00
N LEU A 261 14.41 1.66 -0.04
CA LEU A 261 14.86 0.32 -0.40
C LEU A 261 13.98 -0.25 -1.50
N PRO A 262 14.54 -0.93 -2.51
CA PRO A 262 13.77 -1.67 -3.49
C PRO A 262 12.89 -2.73 -2.81
N HIS A 263 11.64 -2.87 -3.27
CA HIS A 263 10.70 -3.86 -2.71
C HIS A 263 11.23 -5.30 -2.79
N GLY A 264 12.12 -5.58 -3.77
CA GLY A 264 12.80 -6.86 -3.88
C GLY A 264 13.71 -7.22 -2.69
N GLY A 265 14.21 -6.22 -1.95
CA GLY A 265 15.02 -6.41 -0.74
C GLY A 265 14.20 -6.61 0.55
N MET A 266 12.92 -6.28 0.53
CA MET A 266 12.07 -6.36 1.71
C MET A 266 11.94 -7.76 2.33
N PRO A 267 11.84 -8.86 1.57
CA PRO A 267 11.81 -10.21 2.15
C PRO A 267 12.97 -10.50 3.10
N MET A 268 14.18 -10.05 2.76
CA MET A 268 15.36 -10.23 3.64
C MET A 268 15.24 -9.43 4.94
N LEU A 269 14.67 -8.21 4.91
CA LEU A 269 14.44 -7.42 6.11
C LEU A 269 13.38 -8.07 7.00
N TYR A 270 12.29 -8.57 6.43
CA TYR A 270 11.29 -9.30 7.21
C TYR A 270 11.89 -10.57 7.83
N ALA A 271 12.69 -11.34 7.07
CA ALA A 271 13.39 -12.52 7.59
C ALA A 271 14.29 -12.20 8.80
N ALA A 272 14.95 -11.04 8.79
CA ALA A 272 15.84 -10.61 9.88
C ALA A 272 15.09 -10.08 11.10
N ALA A 273 13.85 -9.62 10.96
CA ALA A 273 13.06 -8.97 12.00
C ALA A 273 12.42 -9.98 12.97
N ASP A 274 12.24 -9.57 14.23
CA ASP A 274 11.47 -10.30 15.25
C ASP A 274 10.02 -9.80 15.37
N ALA A 275 9.78 -8.55 14.98
CA ALA A 275 8.45 -7.94 14.92
C ALA A 275 8.41 -6.79 13.93
N VAL A 276 7.26 -6.58 13.30
CA VAL A 276 7.00 -5.45 12.40
C VAL A 276 6.00 -4.50 13.04
N VAL A 277 6.29 -3.23 12.98
CA VAL A 277 5.48 -2.17 13.60
C VAL A 277 4.77 -1.38 12.51
N CYS A 278 3.46 -1.24 12.60
CA CYS A 278 2.65 -0.56 11.60
C CYS A 278 1.75 0.49 12.27
N PRO A 279 2.30 1.65 12.73
CA PRO A 279 1.57 2.63 13.51
C PRO A 279 0.71 3.59 12.67
N SER A 280 0.44 3.24 11.42
CA SER A 280 -0.30 4.08 10.49
C SER A 280 -1.66 4.50 11.02
N LEU A 281 -1.96 5.79 10.89
CA LEU A 281 -3.23 6.36 11.34
C LEU A 281 -4.37 6.04 10.38
N TYR A 282 -4.06 5.83 9.11
CA TYR A 282 -4.99 5.47 8.06
C TYR A 282 -4.32 4.52 7.04
N GLU A 283 -4.98 3.43 6.77
CA GLU A 283 -4.66 2.49 5.70
C GLU A 283 -5.94 2.02 5.01
N SER A 284 -5.93 1.95 3.68
CA SER A 284 -7.04 1.31 2.94
C SER A 284 -7.04 -0.20 3.16
N PHE A 285 -5.84 -0.78 3.24
CA PHE A 285 -5.62 -2.19 3.56
C PHE A 285 -4.39 -2.40 4.44
N GLY A 286 -3.21 -1.91 4.01
CA GLY A 286 -1.93 -2.14 4.68
C GLY A 286 -1.23 -3.39 4.14
N LEU A 287 -0.43 -3.24 3.09
CA LEU A 287 0.39 -4.33 2.55
C LEU A 287 1.49 -4.76 3.52
N VAL A 288 2.08 -3.81 4.26
CA VAL A 288 3.16 -4.09 5.21
C VAL A 288 2.75 -5.09 6.30
N PRO A 289 1.60 -4.94 6.99
CA PRO A 289 1.13 -5.99 7.90
C PRO A 289 0.89 -7.33 7.20
N LEU A 290 0.35 -7.34 5.98
CA LEU A 290 0.15 -8.58 5.23
C LEU A 290 1.47 -9.27 4.90
N GLU A 291 2.46 -8.52 4.40
CA GLU A 291 3.79 -9.02 4.08
C GLU A 291 4.50 -9.58 5.32
N ALA A 292 4.42 -8.88 6.46
CA ALA A 292 4.98 -9.34 7.72
C ALA A 292 4.35 -10.66 8.18
N LEU A 293 3.02 -10.74 8.18
CA LEU A 293 2.27 -11.94 8.58
C LEU A 293 2.57 -13.13 7.67
N ALA A 294 2.64 -12.92 6.35
CA ALA A 294 3.05 -13.94 5.38
C ALA A 294 4.48 -14.42 5.61
N SER A 295 5.33 -13.52 6.08
CA SER A 295 6.72 -13.78 6.48
C SER A 295 6.86 -14.48 7.83
N GLY A 296 5.75 -14.78 8.52
CA GLY A 296 5.77 -15.34 9.87
C GLY A 296 6.29 -14.37 10.93
N VAL A 297 6.26 -13.06 10.67
CA VAL A 297 6.73 -12.04 11.61
C VAL A 297 5.54 -11.37 12.30
N PRO A 298 5.47 -11.41 13.64
CA PRO A 298 4.39 -10.77 14.40
C PRO A 298 4.30 -9.27 14.12
N VAL A 299 3.06 -8.75 14.06
CA VAL A 299 2.83 -7.31 13.83
C VAL A 299 2.36 -6.60 15.08
N VAL A 300 2.68 -5.30 15.19
CA VAL A 300 2.09 -4.40 16.19
C VAL A 300 1.34 -3.31 15.45
N VAL A 301 0.03 -3.24 15.66
CA VAL A 301 -0.89 -2.38 14.91
C VAL A 301 -1.80 -1.58 15.86
N PRO A 302 -2.27 -0.38 15.47
CA PRO A 302 -3.23 0.38 16.27
C PRO A 302 -4.66 -0.17 16.14
N GLU A 303 -5.48 0.07 17.17
CA GLU A 303 -6.94 -0.08 17.11
C GLU A 303 -7.57 0.82 16.03
N GLY A 304 -8.81 0.49 15.63
CA GLY A 304 -9.56 1.27 14.64
C GLY A 304 -8.93 1.23 13.24
N THR A 305 -8.32 0.11 12.89
CA THR A 305 -7.79 -0.21 11.56
C THR A 305 -8.24 -1.60 11.15
N TYR A 306 -8.27 -1.88 9.85
CA TYR A 306 -8.57 -3.23 9.35
C TYR A 306 -7.72 -4.31 10.02
N TRP A 307 -6.40 -4.08 10.13
CA TRP A 307 -5.50 -5.05 10.75
C TRP A 307 -5.66 -5.11 12.26
N GLY A 308 -6.01 -4.00 12.92
CA GLY A 308 -6.33 -3.99 14.35
C GLY A 308 -7.48 -4.95 14.69
N ASP A 309 -8.57 -4.87 13.95
CA ASP A 309 -9.74 -5.74 14.16
C ASP A 309 -9.43 -7.21 13.81
N ARG A 310 -8.71 -7.43 12.71
CA ARG A 310 -8.33 -8.76 12.25
C ARG A 310 -7.36 -9.45 13.20
N ILE A 311 -6.33 -8.75 13.68
CA ILE A 311 -5.36 -9.29 14.65
C ILE A 311 -6.02 -9.58 16.00
N ARG A 312 -6.93 -8.71 16.45
CA ARG A 312 -7.68 -8.95 17.69
C ARG A 312 -8.51 -10.24 17.62
N SER A 313 -9.09 -10.54 16.46
CA SER A 313 -9.97 -11.70 16.28
C SER A 313 -9.23 -12.98 15.91
N GLN A 314 -8.10 -12.92 15.22
CA GLN A 314 -7.43 -14.07 14.61
C GLN A 314 -5.98 -14.29 15.08
N GLY A 315 -5.38 -13.34 15.79
CA GLY A 315 -3.99 -13.42 16.22
C GLY A 315 -2.99 -12.92 15.18
N GLY A 316 -1.73 -13.32 15.32
CA GLY A 316 -0.63 -12.92 14.45
C GLY A 316 0.07 -11.63 14.87
N GLY A 317 -0.33 -11.01 15.97
CA GLY A 317 0.28 -9.77 16.43
C GLY A 317 -0.35 -9.22 17.70
N LEU A 318 0.00 -7.99 18.03
CA LEU A 318 -0.53 -7.25 19.17
C LEU A 318 -1.21 -5.96 18.70
N VAL A 319 -2.31 -5.61 19.37
CA VAL A 319 -3.08 -4.41 19.09
C VAL A 319 -2.94 -3.44 20.27
N TYR A 320 -2.65 -2.17 19.98
CA TYR A 320 -2.58 -1.15 21.02
C TYR A 320 -3.64 -0.05 20.80
N PRO A 321 -4.19 0.54 21.88
CA PRO A 321 -5.10 1.67 21.81
C PRO A 321 -4.36 2.90 21.25
N ARG A 322 -4.89 3.49 20.21
CA ARG A 322 -4.28 4.62 19.49
C ARG A 322 -4.03 5.84 20.37
N GLU A 323 -4.94 6.09 21.31
CA GLU A 323 -4.90 7.24 22.23
C GLU A 323 -3.97 7.01 23.43
N LYS A 324 -3.38 5.83 23.58
CA LYS A 324 -2.51 5.44 24.69
C LYS A 324 -1.14 5.00 24.20
N PRO A 325 -0.21 5.93 23.91
CA PRO A 325 1.13 5.61 23.40
C PRO A 325 1.91 4.65 24.30
N ASP A 326 1.71 4.72 25.62
CA ASP A 326 2.36 3.82 26.58
C ASP A 326 2.01 2.35 26.32
N ARG A 327 0.79 2.07 25.87
CA ARG A 327 0.38 0.71 25.51
C ARG A 327 1.10 0.19 24.28
N PHE A 328 1.57 1.07 23.41
CA PHE A 328 2.42 0.68 22.30
C PHE A 328 3.78 0.18 22.80
N SER A 329 4.42 0.87 23.74
CA SER A 329 5.66 0.40 24.36
C SER A 329 5.47 -0.91 25.15
N ASP A 330 4.30 -1.12 25.77
CA ASP A 330 3.96 -2.38 26.44
C ASP A 330 3.90 -3.54 25.45
N ALA A 331 3.31 -3.34 24.27
CA ALA A 331 3.26 -4.36 23.22
C ALA A 331 4.68 -4.73 22.72
N LEU A 332 5.54 -3.73 22.51
CA LEU A 332 6.94 -3.99 22.13
C LEU A 332 7.67 -4.76 23.23
N LEU A 333 7.49 -4.37 24.50
CA LEU A 333 8.08 -5.04 25.65
C LEU A 333 7.63 -6.50 25.77
N ALA A 334 6.36 -6.77 25.56
CA ALA A 334 5.82 -8.14 25.59
C ALA A 334 6.49 -9.02 24.53
N LEU A 335 6.64 -8.50 23.30
CA LEU A 335 7.35 -9.21 22.23
C LEU A 335 8.85 -9.40 22.55
N ALA A 336 9.52 -8.39 23.12
CA ALA A 336 10.93 -8.51 23.50
C ALA A 336 11.14 -9.57 24.57
N SER A 337 10.23 -9.66 25.54
CA SER A 337 10.37 -10.48 26.74
C SER A 337 9.99 -11.95 26.55
N SER A 338 9.25 -12.32 25.51
CA SER A 338 8.73 -13.68 25.33
C SER A 338 8.95 -14.25 23.93
N ALA A 339 9.91 -15.16 23.82
CA ALA A 339 10.13 -15.93 22.58
C ALA A 339 8.92 -16.85 22.24
N GLU A 340 8.30 -17.41 23.29
CA GLU A 340 7.09 -18.25 23.13
C GLU A 340 5.93 -17.45 22.54
N LEU A 341 5.70 -16.21 23.01
CA LEU A 341 4.70 -15.32 22.44
C LEU A 341 4.98 -15.06 20.97
N ARG A 342 6.23 -14.70 20.61
CA ARG A 342 6.62 -14.48 19.21
C ARG A 342 6.37 -15.73 18.33
N ALA A 343 6.76 -16.90 18.79
CA ALA A 343 6.59 -18.16 18.07
C ALA A 343 5.09 -18.47 17.82
N ARG A 344 4.25 -18.29 18.85
CA ARG A 344 2.80 -18.46 18.72
C ARG A 344 2.20 -17.47 17.72
N LEU A 345 2.50 -16.18 17.87
CA LEU A 345 2.00 -15.14 16.98
C LEU A 345 2.49 -15.31 15.53
N SER A 346 3.69 -15.84 15.31
CA SER A 346 4.23 -16.17 14.00
C SER A 346 3.35 -17.21 13.28
N LEU A 347 2.99 -18.29 13.97
CA LEU A 347 2.12 -19.34 13.41
C LEU A 347 0.71 -18.84 13.11
N GLU A 348 0.12 -18.08 14.05
CA GLU A 348 -1.19 -17.44 13.86
C GLU A 348 -1.16 -16.48 12.66
N GLY A 349 -0.09 -15.68 12.54
CA GLY A 349 0.08 -14.68 11.47
C GLY A 349 0.11 -15.29 10.08
N ALA A 350 0.83 -16.39 9.90
CA ALA A 350 0.86 -17.12 8.63
C ALA A 350 -0.55 -17.62 8.22
N ALA A 351 -1.32 -18.14 9.18
CA ALA A 351 -2.69 -18.56 8.94
C ALA A 351 -3.61 -17.37 8.57
N VAL A 352 -3.43 -16.21 9.22
CA VAL A 352 -4.17 -14.97 8.92
C VAL A 352 -3.88 -14.45 7.52
N ALA A 353 -2.64 -14.56 7.04
CA ALA A 353 -2.21 -14.11 5.72
C ALA A 353 -2.58 -15.07 4.59
N ALA A 354 -2.73 -16.37 4.86
CA ALA A 354 -2.94 -17.42 3.86
C ALA A 354 -4.08 -17.17 2.84
N PRO A 355 -5.21 -16.52 3.19
CA PRO A 355 -6.25 -16.23 2.22
C PRO A 355 -5.87 -15.19 1.16
N PHE A 356 -4.85 -14.38 1.38
CA PHE A 356 -4.49 -13.22 0.55
C PHE A 356 -3.45 -13.58 -0.52
N THR A 357 -3.90 -14.21 -1.59
CA THR A 357 -3.03 -14.59 -2.72
C THR A 357 -3.33 -13.75 -3.95
N TRP A 358 -2.30 -13.47 -4.77
CA TRP A 358 -2.49 -12.82 -6.05
C TRP A 358 -3.39 -13.62 -6.99
N GLU A 359 -3.42 -14.93 -6.86
CA GLU A 359 -4.32 -15.77 -7.66
C GLU A 359 -5.80 -15.45 -7.37
N LYS A 360 -6.20 -15.41 -6.09
CA LYS A 360 -7.57 -15.05 -5.68
C LYS A 360 -7.90 -13.61 -6.05
N CYS A 361 -7.00 -12.66 -5.77
CA CYS A 361 -7.17 -11.27 -6.11
C CYS A 361 -7.45 -11.09 -7.61
N THR A 362 -6.59 -11.65 -8.45
CA THR A 362 -6.69 -11.49 -9.91
C THR A 362 -7.84 -12.29 -10.52
N ALA A 363 -8.27 -13.40 -9.92
CA ALA A 363 -9.50 -14.10 -10.32
C ALA A 363 -10.73 -13.21 -10.10
N SER A 364 -10.84 -12.57 -8.93
CA SER A 364 -11.93 -11.64 -8.61
C SER A 364 -11.92 -10.42 -9.53
N TRP A 365 -10.75 -9.85 -9.81
CA TRP A 365 -10.60 -8.75 -10.76
C TRP A 365 -11.01 -9.17 -12.17
N ALA A 366 -10.59 -10.32 -12.66
CA ALA A 366 -10.96 -10.83 -13.99
C ALA A 366 -12.48 -11.01 -14.11
N GLY A 367 -13.14 -11.57 -13.09
CA GLY A 367 -14.60 -11.69 -13.05
C GLY A 367 -15.30 -10.31 -13.07
N LEU A 368 -14.78 -9.35 -12.30
CA LEU A 368 -15.33 -8.00 -12.27
C LEU A 368 -15.17 -7.28 -13.63
N LEU A 369 -13.99 -7.39 -14.26
CA LEU A 369 -13.72 -6.81 -15.58
C LEU A 369 -14.65 -7.43 -16.66
N ALA A 370 -14.80 -8.76 -16.65
CA ALA A 370 -15.68 -9.46 -17.59
C ALA A 370 -17.14 -9.03 -17.41
N SER A 371 -17.64 -8.94 -16.19
CA SER A 371 -19.02 -8.48 -15.93
C SER A 371 -19.26 -7.04 -16.35
N ALA A 372 -18.28 -6.16 -16.21
CA ALA A 372 -18.40 -4.76 -16.61
C ALA A 372 -18.31 -4.57 -18.12
N SER A 373 -17.62 -5.45 -18.86
CA SER A 373 -17.47 -5.35 -20.32
C SER A 373 -18.64 -5.91 -21.12
N THR A 374 -19.60 -6.61 -20.47
CA THR A 374 -20.76 -7.20 -21.14
C THR A 374 -21.83 -6.12 -21.45
N PRO A 375 -22.30 -5.96 -22.69
CA PRO A 375 -23.40 -5.06 -23.02
C PRO A 375 -24.68 -5.46 -22.27
N GLY A 376 -25.24 -4.55 -21.45
CA GLY A 376 -26.46 -4.79 -20.67
C GLY A 376 -26.27 -4.91 -19.16
N SER A 377 -25.06 -4.82 -18.62
CA SER A 377 -24.87 -4.64 -17.18
C SER A 377 -25.48 -3.31 -16.72
N PRO A 378 -26.26 -3.27 -15.64
CA PRO A 378 -26.89 -2.02 -15.17
C PRO A 378 -25.83 -0.95 -14.90
N ARG A 379 -26.09 0.25 -15.45
CA ARG A 379 -25.25 1.46 -15.28
C ARG A 379 -25.36 2.03 -13.89
#